data_ab9e74088045bbd1dc77616171f4dc4e
#
_entry.id   ab9e74088045bbd1dc77616171f4dc4e
#
_cell.length_a   1.000
_cell.length_b   1.000
_cell.length_c   1.000
_cell.angle_alpha   90.00
_cell.angle_beta   90.00
_cell.angle_gamma   90.00
#
_symmetry.space_group_name_H-M   'P 1'
#
loop_
_entity.id
_entity.type
_entity.pdbx_description
1 polymer ?
#
loop_
_entity_poly.entity_id
_entity_poly.type
_entity_poly.pdbx_seq_one_letter_code
_entity_poly.pdbx_strand_id
1 'polypeptide(L)'
;MFFTGFTRFSSDVQKANAAGKVDKTAQLKEMLSLVDEAEKVLTNKECDLDDFGRMLDHTWKLKRQTGSAVSTNSIDELYAKGIAAGALGGKLLGAGGGGFLVFYVQPERQDAVRWAMRDLLYIPFQFEDGGTRVIHYTPEDYVPKD
;
A
#
# COMPACT_ATOMS: atom_id res chain seq x y z
N MET A 1 -1.26 -3.44 9.32
CA MET A 1 -0.94 -4.02 8.01
C MET A 1 -1.25 -5.51 8.04
N PHE A 2 -1.74 -6.10 6.95
CA PHE A 2 -2.13 -7.51 6.88
C PHE A 2 -1.51 -8.16 5.65
N PHE A 3 -0.94 -9.35 5.84
CA PHE A 3 -0.43 -10.15 4.72
C PHE A 3 -1.58 -10.88 4.04
N THR A 4 -1.73 -10.71 2.74
CA THR A 4 -2.86 -11.26 1.97
C THR A 4 -2.76 -12.76 1.70
N GLY A 5 -1.61 -13.37 1.97
CA GLY A 5 -1.33 -14.77 1.60
C GLY A 5 -0.96 -14.98 0.13
N PHE A 6 -1.10 -13.94 -0.71
CA PHE A 6 -0.76 -14.02 -2.13
C PHE A 6 0.62 -13.39 -2.37
N THR A 7 1.45 -14.10 -3.14
CA THR A 7 2.76 -13.60 -3.60
C THR A 7 2.81 -13.62 -5.12
N ARG A 8 3.31 -12.55 -5.72
CA ARG A 8 3.55 -12.47 -7.17
C ARG A 8 4.89 -11.79 -7.44
N PHE A 9 5.54 -12.18 -8.52
CA PHE A 9 6.73 -11.47 -8.97
C PHE A 9 6.33 -10.13 -9.59
N SER A 10 6.97 -9.05 -9.12
CA SER A 10 6.69 -7.68 -9.60
C SER A 10 6.91 -7.52 -11.11
N SER A 11 7.86 -8.28 -11.69
CA SER A 11 8.11 -8.31 -13.12
C SER A 11 6.89 -8.77 -13.94
N ASP A 12 6.12 -9.72 -13.45
CA ASP A 12 4.95 -10.24 -14.17
C ASP A 12 3.80 -9.25 -14.16
N VAL A 13 3.59 -8.58 -13.02
CA VAL A 13 2.59 -7.51 -12.90
C VAL A 13 2.95 -6.32 -13.79
N GLN A 14 4.23 -5.94 -13.81
CA GLN A 14 4.70 -4.84 -14.65
C GLN A 14 4.55 -5.15 -16.15
N LYS A 15 4.91 -6.36 -16.59
CA LYS A 15 4.72 -6.81 -17.97
C LYS A 15 3.24 -6.80 -18.39
N ALA A 16 2.35 -7.32 -17.54
CA ALA A 16 0.91 -7.30 -17.79
C ALA A 16 0.36 -5.88 -17.86
N ASN A 17 0.83 -4.96 -17.02
CA ASN A 17 0.43 -3.55 -17.04
C ASN A 17 1.00 -2.78 -18.24
N ALA A 18 2.19 -3.14 -18.73
CA ALA A 18 2.80 -2.53 -19.92
C ALA A 18 2.14 -3.00 -21.21
N ALA A 19 1.65 -4.24 -21.27
CA ALA A 19 0.96 -4.80 -22.44
C ALA A 19 -0.44 -4.17 -22.66
N GLY A 20 -1.04 -3.54 -21.65
CA GLY A 20 -2.32 -2.85 -21.76
C GLY A 20 -2.18 -1.53 -22.52
N LYS A 21 -2.87 -1.40 -23.66
CA LYS A 21 -2.91 -0.16 -24.49
C LYS A 21 -3.83 0.94 -23.92
N VAL A 22 -4.18 0.89 -22.63
CA VAL A 22 -5.05 1.88 -22.01
C VAL A 22 -4.24 3.13 -21.68
N ASP A 23 -4.73 4.29 -22.11
CA ASP A 23 -4.15 5.57 -21.68
C ASP A 23 -4.44 5.80 -20.19
N LYS A 24 -3.38 5.84 -19.41
CA LYS A 24 -3.40 5.99 -17.95
C LYS A 24 -3.02 7.39 -17.49
N THR A 25 -2.84 8.30 -18.44
CA THR A 25 -2.27 9.63 -18.18
C THR A 25 -3.13 10.42 -17.19
N ALA A 26 -4.45 10.35 -17.29
CA ALA A 26 -5.37 11.06 -16.42
C ALA A 26 -5.23 10.56 -14.96
N GLN A 27 -5.31 9.23 -14.76
CA GLN A 27 -5.18 8.62 -13.44
C GLN A 27 -3.81 8.90 -12.80
N LEU A 28 -2.74 8.84 -13.59
CA LEU A 28 -1.38 9.09 -13.09
C LEU A 28 -1.20 10.57 -12.70
N LYS A 29 -1.75 11.51 -13.48
CA LYS A 29 -1.73 12.95 -13.14
C LYS A 29 -2.52 13.23 -11.85
N GLU A 30 -3.69 12.64 -11.71
CA GLU A 30 -4.50 12.77 -10.50
C GLU A 30 -3.80 12.14 -9.29
N MET A 31 -3.21 10.95 -9.43
CA MET A 31 -2.40 10.35 -8.35
C MET A 31 -1.20 11.22 -7.97
N LEU A 32 -0.59 11.92 -8.93
CA LEU A 32 0.53 12.84 -8.67
C LEU A 32 0.05 14.07 -7.88
N SER A 33 -1.09 14.67 -8.24
CA SER A 33 -1.63 15.83 -7.50
C SER A 33 -1.97 15.49 -6.04
N LEU A 34 -2.40 14.25 -5.78
CA LEU A 34 -2.68 13.77 -4.43
C LEU A 34 -1.44 13.70 -3.54
N VAL A 35 -0.22 13.67 -4.10
CA VAL A 35 1.02 13.68 -3.32
C VAL A 35 1.19 15.01 -2.60
N ASP A 36 1.01 16.12 -3.31
CA ASP A 36 1.13 17.47 -2.74
C ASP A 36 0.04 17.74 -1.68
N GLU A 37 -1.16 17.20 -1.91
CA GLU A 37 -2.26 17.28 -0.95
C GLU A 37 -1.98 16.46 0.31
N ALA A 38 -1.47 15.23 0.13
CA ALA A 38 -1.09 14.36 1.25
C ALA A 38 0.02 14.97 2.09
N GLU A 39 1.03 15.60 1.47
CA GLU A 39 2.09 16.32 2.18
C GLU A 39 1.50 17.45 3.06
N LYS A 40 0.56 18.22 2.52
CA LYS A 40 -0.12 19.28 3.29
C LYS A 40 -0.87 18.74 4.49
N VAL A 41 -1.63 17.64 4.29
CA VAL A 41 -2.38 17.00 5.39
C VAL A 41 -1.43 16.47 6.47
N LEU A 42 -0.30 15.87 6.09
CA LEU A 42 0.64 15.26 7.03
C LEU A 42 1.52 16.29 7.76
N THR A 43 1.74 17.47 7.18
CA THR A 43 2.64 18.48 7.74
C THR A 43 1.91 19.62 8.44
N ASN A 44 0.63 19.84 8.15
CA ASN A 44 -0.17 20.89 8.79
C ASN A 44 -1.00 20.30 9.94
N LYS A 45 -0.73 20.77 11.17
CA LYS A 45 -1.41 20.31 12.39
C LYS A 45 -2.91 20.68 12.45
N GLU A 46 -3.36 21.62 11.64
CA GLU A 46 -4.77 22.01 11.55
C GLU A 46 -5.58 21.09 10.62
N CYS A 47 -4.92 20.22 9.87
CA CYS A 47 -5.59 19.28 8.98
C CYS A 47 -6.06 18.02 9.75
N ASP A 48 -7.19 17.48 9.33
CA ASP A 48 -7.69 16.21 9.82
C ASP A 48 -6.92 15.06 9.14
N LEU A 49 -6.25 14.22 9.94
CA LEU A 49 -5.56 13.04 9.42
C LEU A 49 -6.50 12.03 8.76
N ASP A 50 -7.79 12.08 9.03
CA ASP A 50 -8.79 11.24 8.36
C ASP A 50 -8.86 11.53 6.86
N ASP A 51 -8.52 12.76 6.44
CA ASP A 51 -8.43 13.10 5.03
C ASP A 51 -7.32 12.31 4.33
N PHE A 52 -6.19 12.06 5.00
CA PHE A 52 -5.17 11.16 4.48
C PHE A 52 -5.71 9.74 4.27
N GLY A 53 -6.54 9.24 5.19
CA GLY A 53 -7.22 7.95 5.04
C GLY A 53 -8.12 7.92 3.80
N ARG A 54 -8.92 8.96 3.57
CA ARG A 54 -9.79 9.12 2.39
C ARG A 54 -8.99 9.22 1.09
N MET A 55 -7.85 9.92 1.12
CA MET A 55 -6.93 10.02 -0.02
C MET A 55 -6.28 8.67 -0.36
N LEU A 56 -5.96 7.84 0.62
CA LEU A 56 -5.50 6.46 0.37
C LEU A 56 -6.55 5.63 -0.37
N ASP A 57 -7.83 5.71 0.01
CA ASP A 57 -8.93 5.03 -0.68
C ASP A 57 -9.06 5.52 -2.12
N HIS A 58 -9.03 6.83 -2.33
CA HIS A 58 -9.11 7.43 -3.65
C HIS A 58 -7.94 7.01 -4.54
N THR A 59 -6.72 7.11 -4.03
CA THR A 59 -5.51 6.68 -4.74
C THR A 59 -5.55 5.18 -5.09
N TRP A 60 -6.07 4.34 -4.20
CA TRP A 60 -6.23 2.91 -4.47
C TRP A 60 -7.23 2.65 -5.61
N LYS A 61 -8.37 3.35 -5.61
CA LYS A 61 -9.35 3.28 -6.70
C LYS A 61 -8.75 3.68 -8.05
N LEU A 62 -7.98 4.78 -8.10
CA LEU A 62 -7.25 5.21 -9.30
C LEU A 62 -6.23 4.16 -9.74
N LYS A 63 -5.43 3.64 -8.81
CA LYS A 63 -4.42 2.62 -9.10
C LYS A 63 -5.03 1.37 -9.71
N ARG A 64 -6.18 0.90 -9.22
CA ARG A 64 -6.90 -0.25 -9.78
C ARG A 64 -7.31 -0.05 -11.25
N GLN A 65 -7.58 1.18 -11.66
CA GLN A 65 -7.91 1.52 -13.04
C GLN A 65 -6.68 1.48 -13.98
N THR A 66 -5.47 1.52 -13.44
CA THR A 66 -4.25 1.53 -14.26
C THR A 66 -3.87 0.17 -14.85
N GLY A 67 -4.48 -0.92 -14.42
CA GLY A 67 -4.23 -2.24 -14.98
C GLY A 67 -4.95 -3.36 -14.25
N SER A 68 -5.38 -4.37 -15.00
CA SER A 68 -6.11 -5.53 -14.47
C SER A 68 -5.28 -6.43 -13.54
N ALA A 69 -3.95 -6.33 -13.59
CA ALA A 69 -3.04 -7.08 -12.73
C ALA A 69 -2.78 -6.40 -11.37
N VAL A 70 -3.29 -5.18 -11.15
CA VAL A 70 -3.08 -4.41 -9.91
C VAL A 70 -3.83 -5.03 -8.74
N SER A 71 -5.05 -5.54 -8.97
CA SER A 71 -5.85 -6.21 -7.95
C SER A 71 -6.44 -7.52 -8.48
N THR A 72 -6.96 -8.33 -7.58
CA THR A 72 -7.72 -9.55 -7.86
C THR A 72 -9.03 -9.49 -7.09
N ASN A 73 -10.02 -10.31 -7.47
CA ASN A 73 -11.30 -10.38 -6.75
C ASN A 73 -11.09 -10.63 -5.25
N SER A 74 -10.17 -11.55 -4.90
CA SER A 74 -9.88 -11.84 -3.48
C SER A 74 -9.29 -10.65 -2.73
N ILE A 75 -8.41 -9.85 -3.37
CA ILE A 75 -7.88 -8.63 -2.78
C ILE A 75 -8.97 -7.58 -2.63
N ASP A 76 -9.85 -7.46 -3.61
CA ASP A 76 -10.98 -6.53 -3.59
C ASP A 76 -11.98 -6.86 -2.47
N GLU A 77 -12.26 -8.14 -2.26
CA GLU A 77 -13.09 -8.64 -1.15
C GLU A 77 -12.45 -8.33 0.21
N LEU A 78 -11.15 -8.60 0.36
CA LEU A 78 -10.41 -8.28 1.58
C LEU A 78 -10.40 -6.76 1.84
N TYR A 79 -10.19 -5.96 0.81
CA TYR A 79 -10.22 -4.51 0.92
C TYR A 79 -11.60 -4.02 1.36
N ALA A 80 -12.67 -4.49 0.69
CA ALA A 80 -14.05 -4.14 1.05
C ALA A 80 -14.40 -4.54 2.49
N LYS A 81 -13.92 -5.71 2.95
CA LYS A 81 -14.08 -6.17 4.34
C LYS A 81 -13.45 -5.22 5.35
N GLY A 82 -12.25 -4.70 5.06
CA GLY A 82 -11.57 -3.70 5.89
C GLY A 82 -12.32 -2.38 5.96
N ILE A 83 -12.81 -1.87 4.81
CA ILE A 83 -13.61 -0.64 4.73
C ILE A 83 -14.93 -0.81 5.50
N ALA A 84 -15.64 -1.92 5.31
CA ALA A 84 -16.90 -2.20 6.01
C ALA A 84 -16.71 -2.29 7.54
N ALA A 85 -15.53 -2.68 8.02
CA ALA A 85 -15.19 -2.72 9.43
C ALA A 85 -14.80 -1.36 10.02
N GLY A 86 -14.70 -0.31 9.20
CA GLY A 86 -14.45 1.06 9.64
C GLY A 86 -13.09 1.65 9.25
N ALA A 87 -12.35 1.02 8.34
CA ALA A 87 -11.19 1.67 7.73
C ALA A 87 -11.64 2.81 6.81
N LEU A 88 -11.01 3.98 6.89
CA LEU A 88 -11.30 5.13 6.03
C LEU A 88 -10.67 4.99 4.64
N GLY A 89 -9.62 4.20 4.54
CA GLY A 89 -8.95 3.92 3.29
C GLY A 89 -7.78 2.98 3.48
N GLY A 90 -7.15 2.62 2.40
CA GLY A 90 -6.00 1.73 2.41
C GLY A 90 -5.50 1.45 1.01
N LYS A 91 -4.48 0.61 0.92
CA LYS A 91 -3.94 0.17 -0.36
C LYS A 91 -3.19 -1.13 -0.25
N LEU A 92 -3.07 -1.82 -1.37
CA LEU A 92 -2.12 -2.91 -1.51
C LEU A 92 -0.72 -2.34 -1.72
N LEU A 93 0.24 -2.78 -0.94
CA LEU A 93 1.64 -2.37 -1.04
C LEU A 93 2.36 -3.17 -2.13
N GLY A 94 3.25 -2.49 -2.86
CA GLY A 94 4.04 -3.10 -3.93
C GLY A 94 3.41 -3.00 -5.31
N ALA A 95 3.80 -3.91 -6.20
CA ALA A 95 3.44 -3.89 -7.63
C ALA A 95 1.98 -4.24 -7.92
N GLY A 96 1.31 -4.92 -7.01
CA GLY A 96 -0.07 -5.39 -7.17
C GLY A 96 -0.18 -6.92 -7.20
N GLY A 97 -1.41 -7.41 -7.21
CA GLY A 97 -1.73 -8.84 -7.31
C GLY A 97 -1.46 -9.68 -6.06
N GLY A 98 -0.85 -9.11 -5.00
CA GLY A 98 -0.56 -9.78 -3.74
C GLY A 98 0.36 -8.95 -2.84
N GLY A 99 0.71 -9.47 -1.68
CA GLY A 99 1.57 -8.81 -0.69
C GLY A 99 0.79 -8.35 0.53
N PHE A 100 0.90 -7.09 0.89
CA PHE A 100 0.35 -6.54 2.13
C PHE A 100 -0.73 -5.50 1.85
N LEU A 101 -1.85 -5.61 2.56
CA LEU A 101 -2.84 -4.55 2.66
C LEU A 101 -2.53 -3.67 3.88
N VAL A 102 -2.40 -2.37 3.66
CA VAL A 102 -2.34 -1.36 4.72
C VAL A 102 -3.65 -0.59 4.74
N PHE A 103 -4.15 -0.31 5.94
CA PHE A 103 -5.35 0.52 6.14
C PHE A 103 -5.03 1.68 7.07
N TYR A 104 -5.62 2.82 6.78
CA TYR A 104 -5.78 3.91 7.72
C TYR A 104 -7.07 3.68 8.51
N VAL A 105 -6.94 3.63 9.83
CA VAL A 105 -8.06 3.31 10.72
C VAL A 105 -7.96 4.20 11.96
N GLN A 106 -9.03 4.89 12.26
CA GLN A 106 -9.15 5.66 13.52
C GLN A 106 -8.93 4.73 14.72
N PRO A 107 -8.30 5.19 15.81
CA PRO A 107 -7.94 4.36 16.96
C PRO A 107 -9.10 3.52 17.50
N GLU A 108 -10.29 4.10 17.61
CA GLU A 108 -11.50 3.45 18.12
C GLU A 108 -12.07 2.37 17.20
N ARG A 109 -11.65 2.31 15.94
CA ARG A 109 -12.07 1.32 14.94
C ARG A 109 -11.05 0.23 14.70
N GLN A 110 -9.83 0.36 15.24
CA GLN A 110 -8.75 -0.58 14.95
C GLN A 110 -9.06 -2.02 15.34
N ASP A 111 -9.69 -2.23 16.49
CA ASP A 111 -10.04 -3.58 16.94
C ASP A 111 -11.13 -4.22 16.05
N ALA A 112 -12.08 -3.44 15.58
CA ALA A 112 -13.10 -3.92 14.64
C ALA A 112 -12.48 -4.37 13.32
N VAL A 113 -11.53 -3.58 12.78
CA VAL A 113 -10.80 -3.94 11.55
C VAL A 113 -9.91 -5.16 11.77
N ARG A 114 -9.17 -5.24 12.90
CA ARG A 114 -8.36 -6.42 13.24
C ARG A 114 -9.23 -7.67 13.35
N TRP A 115 -10.38 -7.58 13.98
CA TRP A 115 -11.32 -8.69 14.09
C TRP A 115 -11.88 -9.10 12.73
N ALA A 116 -12.26 -8.16 11.89
CA ALA A 116 -12.72 -8.45 10.53
C ALA A 116 -11.66 -9.15 9.70
N MET A 117 -10.37 -8.81 9.88
CA MET A 117 -9.24 -9.34 9.14
C MET A 117 -8.49 -10.47 9.88
N ARG A 118 -9.09 -11.09 10.91
CA ARG A 118 -8.43 -12.08 11.79
C ARG A 118 -7.93 -13.34 11.10
N ASP A 119 -8.44 -13.63 9.90
CA ASP A 119 -8.01 -14.78 9.09
C ASP A 119 -6.68 -14.51 8.35
N LEU A 120 -6.19 -13.27 8.40
CA LEU A 120 -4.93 -12.85 7.81
C LEU A 120 -3.87 -12.61 8.88
N LEU A 121 -2.60 -12.81 8.50
CA LEU A 121 -1.48 -12.49 9.37
C LEU A 121 -1.39 -10.97 9.57
N TYR A 122 -1.64 -10.50 10.78
CA TYR A 122 -1.44 -9.11 11.17
C TYR A 122 0.04 -8.83 11.39
N ILE A 123 0.55 -7.77 10.74
CA ILE A 123 1.94 -7.32 10.87
C ILE A 123 1.92 -5.94 11.51
N PRO A 124 2.35 -5.79 12.77
CA PRO A 124 2.60 -4.48 13.36
C PRO A 124 3.80 -3.83 12.67
N PHE A 125 3.77 -2.53 12.50
CA PHE A 125 4.90 -1.76 11.99
C PHE A 125 4.92 -0.37 12.61
N GLN A 126 6.07 0.27 12.55
CA GLN A 126 6.27 1.67 12.92
C GLN A 126 6.96 2.39 11.78
N PHE A 127 6.79 3.70 11.72
CA PHE A 127 7.55 4.51 10.78
C PHE A 127 8.99 4.66 11.28
N GLU A 128 9.93 4.72 10.34
CA GLU A 128 11.35 4.90 10.58
C GLU A 128 11.78 6.21 9.91
N ASP A 129 12.47 7.05 10.64
CA ASP A 129 12.95 8.37 10.18
C ASP A 129 14.45 8.39 9.86
N GLY A 130 15.18 7.32 10.21
CA GLY A 130 16.63 7.21 10.01
C GLY A 130 17.06 6.94 8.56
N GLY A 131 16.14 6.69 7.63
CA GLY A 131 16.43 6.38 6.24
C GLY A 131 17.23 5.08 6.04
N THR A 132 17.95 4.98 4.94
CA THR A 132 18.76 3.80 4.61
C THR A 132 19.99 3.73 5.49
N ARG A 133 20.19 2.59 6.18
CA ARG A 133 21.36 2.34 7.02
C ARG A 133 21.83 0.90 6.89
N VAL A 134 23.13 0.67 7.08
CA VAL A 134 23.70 -0.68 7.18
C VAL A 134 23.33 -1.25 8.53
N ILE A 135 22.52 -2.31 8.56
CA ILE A 135 22.09 -3.01 9.77
C ILE A 135 22.91 -4.27 10.05
N HIS A 136 23.63 -4.75 9.07
CA HIS A 136 24.54 -5.87 9.18
C HIS A 136 25.70 -5.69 8.19
N TYR A 137 26.92 -5.87 8.65
CA TYR A 137 28.16 -5.84 7.84
C TYR A 137 29.12 -6.88 8.39
N THR A 138 29.45 -7.88 7.56
CA THR A 138 30.43 -8.92 7.91
C THR A 138 31.60 -8.77 6.93
N PRO A 139 32.73 -8.21 7.36
CA PRO A 139 33.90 -8.01 6.48
C PRO A 139 34.73 -9.28 6.27
N GLU A 140 34.30 -10.43 6.78
CA GLU A 140 35.15 -11.59 7.03
C GLU A 140 35.69 -12.30 5.80
N ASP A 141 35.19 -12.07 4.61
CA ASP A 141 35.53 -12.91 3.45
C ASP A 141 36.00 -12.18 2.19
N TYR A 142 36.45 -10.94 2.32
CA TYR A 142 37.14 -10.33 1.20
C TYR A 142 38.62 -10.78 1.18
N VAL A 143 38.88 -11.96 0.63
CA VAL A 143 40.18 -12.35 0.17
C VAL A 143 40.33 -11.78 -1.24
N PRO A 144 41.24 -10.79 -1.49
CA PRO A 144 41.55 -10.35 -2.84
C PRO A 144 41.98 -11.58 -3.65
N LYS A 145 41.32 -11.83 -4.76
CA LYS A 145 41.85 -12.81 -5.73
C LYS A 145 42.98 -12.11 -6.46
N ASP A 146 44.21 -12.65 -6.29
CA ASP A 146 45.37 -12.32 -7.06
C ASP A 146 45.13 -12.53 -8.56
#